data_61b50eb1bb1b0611a171afe143877cdf
#
_entry.id   61b50eb1bb1b0611a171afe143877cdf
#
_cell.length_a   1.000
_cell.length_b   1.000
_cell.length_c   1.000
_cell.angle_alpha   90.00
_cell.angle_beta   90.00
_cell.angle_gamma   90.00
#
_symmetry.space_group_name_H-M   'P 1'
#
loop_
_entity.id
_entity.type
_entity.pdbx_description
1 polymer ?
#
loop_
_entity_poly.entity_id
_entity_poly.type
_entity_poly.pdbx_seq_one_letter_code
_entity_poly.pdbx_strand_id
1 'polypeptide(L)'
;MTSPTIHPTAFVHSGAHVIGNVTLAARVSVWPTAVLRGDTAPIVVGEDSNVQDGTIIHVDPGVACTIGARVAIGHRAIVHGATVGDDCLIGMGSILLNGVVVGSGSIVGAGAVCREGMEIPPNSLVVGVPAKVIRETTDAERARIAHTVNAYLELQRVHRENVRP
;
A
#
# COMPACT_ATOMS: atom_id res chain seq x y z
N MET A 1 5.25 -11.25 -20.55
CA MET A 1 4.97 -10.62 -19.25
C MET A 1 5.83 -11.34 -18.22
N THR A 2 6.58 -10.63 -17.37
CA THR A 2 7.39 -11.23 -16.30
C THR A 2 6.49 -11.83 -15.22
N SER A 3 6.96 -12.87 -14.53
CA SER A 3 6.23 -13.43 -13.38
C SER A 3 6.54 -12.64 -12.12
N PRO A 4 5.60 -12.53 -11.17
CA PRO A 4 5.85 -11.89 -9.88
C PRO A 4 6.97 -12.56 -9.09
N THR A 5 7.75 -11.78 -8.35
CA THR A 5 8.73 -12.23 -7.36
C THR A 5 8.11 -12.08 -5.97
N ILE A 6 7.77 -13.19 -5.35
CA ILE A 6 7.08 -13.21 -4.06
C ILE A 6 7.99 -13.86 -3.02
N HIS A 7 8.32 -13.11 -1.96
CA HIS A 7 9.14 -13.66 -0.86
C HIS A 7 8.40 -14.85 -0.20
N PRO A 8 9.08 -15.93 0.21
CA PRO A 8 8.43 -17.13 0.79
C PRO A 8 7.59 -16.84 2.04
N THR A 9 7.88 -15.77 2.77
CA THR A 9 7.10 -15.32 3.93
C THR A 9 6.00 -14.31 3.60
N ALA A 10 5.84 -13.89 2.35
CA ALA A 10 4.72 -13.05 1.95
C ALA A 10 3.42 -13.88 1.89
N PHE A 11 2.29 -13.30 2.24
CA PHE A 11 0.97 -13.91 2.19
C PHE A 11 0.17 -13.30 1.04
N VAL A 12 -0.30 -14.14 0.13
CA VAL A 12 -1.23 -13.72 -0.93
C VAL A 12 -2.49 -14.57 -0.79
N HIS A 13 -3.60 -13.92 -0.46
CA HIS A 13 -4.89 -14.60 -0.36
C HIS A 13 -5.29 -15.17 -1.73
N SER A 14 -5.92 -16.34 -1.76
CA SER A 14 -6.31 -17.03 -3.00
C SER A 14 -7.25 -16.22 -3.91
N GLY A 15 -7.99 -15.27 -3.35
CA GLY A 15 -8.85 -14.33 -4.09
C GLY A 15 -8.16 -13.02 -4.49
N ALA A 16 -6.85 -12.87 -4.26
CA ALA A 16 -6.07 -11.72 -4.71
C ALA A 16 -5.38 -12.01 -6.05
N HIS A 17 -5.07 -10.97 -6.82
CA HIS A 17 -4.39 -11.09 -8.10
C HIS A 17 -3.07 -10.30 -8.08
N VAL A 18 -1.95 -11.00 -8.30
CA VAL A 18 -0.62 -10.41 -8.43
C VAL A 18 -0.07 -10.77 -9.80
N ILE A 19 0.07 -9.77 -10.69
CA ILE A 19 0.26 -9.98 -12.13
C ILE A 19 1.44 -9.15 -12.63
N GLY A 20 2.32 -9.76 -13.43
CA GLY A 20 3.41 -9.07 -14.12
C GLY A 20 4.61 -8.78 -13.23
N ASN A 21 5.29 -7.65 -13.46
CA ASN A 21 6.50 -7.25 -12.76
C ASN A 21 6.17 -6.69 -11.36
N VAL A 22 5.82 -7.58 -10.44
CA VAL A 22 5.50 -7.25 -9.04
C VAL A 22 6.49 -7.94 -8.13
N THR A 23 7.10 -7.19 -7.21
CA THR A 23 7.97 -7.73 -6.16
C THR A 23 7.31 -7.51 -4.80
N LEU A 24 7.09 -8.60 -4.06
CA LEU A 24 6.60 -8.58 -2.68
C LEU A 24 7.73 -9.01 -1.75
N ALA A 25 8.13 -8.12 -0.83
CA ALA A 25 9.16 -8.38 0.16
C ALA A 25 8.67 -9.31 1.29
N ALA A 26 9.52 -9.54 2.29
CA ALA A 26 9.22 -10.41 3.42
C ALA A 26 7.97 -9.93 4.18
N ARG A 27 7.11 -10.88 4.57
CA ARG A 27 5.91 -10.67 5.39
C ARG A 27 4.90 -9.65 4.83
N VAL A 28 5.00 -9.29 3.55
CA VAL A 28 3.92 -8.56 2.86
C VAL A 28 2.66 -9.42 2.87
N SER A 29 1.49 -8.79 3.07
CA SER A 29 0.20 -9.47 2.94
C SER A 29 -0.71 -8.79 1.91
N VAL A 30 -1.29 -9.60 1.02
CA VAL A 30 -2.23 -9.17 -0.02
C VAL A 30 -3.56 -9.87 0.21
N TRP A 31 -4.61 -9.11 0.42
CA TRP A 31 -5.89 -9.57 0.93
C TRP A 31 -6.94 -9.79 -0.17
N PRO A 32 -8.10 -10.37 0.16
CA PRO A 32 -9.10 -10.75 -0.84
C PRO A 32 -9.43 -9.63 -1.85
N THR A 33 -9.57 -10.00 -3.11
CA THR A 33 -9.95 -9.12 -4.22
C THR A 33 -9.00 -7.93 -4.49
N ALA A 34 -7.87 -7.86 -3.80
CA ALA A 34 -6.82 -6.90 -4.15
C ALA A 34 -6.15 -7.29 -5.47
N VAL A 35 -5.82 -6.29 -6.30
CA VAL A 35 -5.17 -6.48 -7.60
C VAL A 35 -3.90 -5.63 -7.67
N LEU A 36 -2.75 -6.28 -7.85
CA LEU A 36 -1.47 -5.65 -8.13
C LEU A 36 -1.07 -6.05 -9.57
N ARG A 37 -1.11 -5.10 -10.50
CA ARG A 37 -0.85 -5.37 -11.91
C ARG A 37 0.31 -4.52 -12.45
N GLY A 38 1.50 -5.13 -12.49
CA GLY A 38 2.73 -4.54 -13.01
C GLY A 38 3.01 -4.98 -14.46
N ASP A 39 2.12 -4.64 -15.38
CA ASP A 39 2.22 -5.04 -16.78
C ASP A 39 3.02 -4.07 -17.65
N THR A 40 3.11 -2.81 -17.28
CA THR A 40 3.78 -1.75 -18.04
C THR A 40 4.98 -1.14 -17.33
N ALA A 41 5.06 -1.25 -16.00
CA ALA A 41 6.17 -0.81 -15.16
C ALA A 41 6.23 -1.67 -13.88
N PRO A 42 7.32 -1.63 -13.10
CA PRO A 42 7.43 -2.42 -11.88
C PRO A 42 6.55 -1.89 -10.74
N ILE A 43 6.06 -2.83 -9.93
CA ILE A 43 5.47 -2.59 -8.61
C ILE A 43 6.36 -3.25 -7.56
N VAL A 44 6.76 -2.51 -6.53
CA VAL A 44 7.53 -3.03 -5.40
C VAL A 44 6.79 -2.74 -4.11
N VAL A 45 6.63 -3.75 -3.27
CA VAL A 45 6.02 -3.62 -1.93
C VAL A 45 7.02 -4.07 -0.88
N GLY A 46 7.39 -3.15 0.00
CA GLY A 46 8.36 -3.33 1.08
C GLY A 46 7.85 -4.21 2.22
N GLU A 47 8.78 -4.71 3.02
CA GLU A 47 8.50 -5.67 4.09
C GLU A 47 7.46 -5.18 5.10
N ASP A 48 6.73 -6.13 5.68
CA ASP A 48 5.69 -5.89 6.69
C ASP A 48 4.50 -5.05 6.23
N SER A 49 4.44 -4.70 4.94
CA SER A 49 3.33 -3.91 4.39
C SER A 49 2.12 -4.80 4.08
N ASN A 50 0.92 -4.19 4.15
CA ASN A 50 -0.31 -4.90 3.84
C ASN A 50 -1.13 -4.14 2.78
N VAL A 51 -1.68 -4.90 1.83
CA VAL A 51 -2.55 -4.41 0.76
C VAL A 51 -3.93 -5.02 0.99
N GLN A 52 -4.83 -4.21 1.54
CA GLN A 52 -6.12 -4.68 2.06
C GLN A 52 -7.14 -4.93 0.96
N ASP A 53 -8.26 -5.53 1.34
CA ASP A 53 -9.29 -6.03 0.45
C ASP A 53 -9.74 -5.00 -0.59
N GLY A 54 -9.82 -5.42 -1.85
CA GLY A 54 -10.29 -4.61 -2.97
C GLY A 54 -9.36 -3.47 -3.41
N THR A 55 -8.17 -3.36 -2.83
CA THR A 55 -7.18 -2.36 -3.24
C THR A 55 -6.67 -2.64 -4.65
N ILE A 56 -6.51 -1.59 -5.45
CA ILE A 56 -5.92 -1.67 -6.79
C ILE A 56 -4.58 -0.95 -6.79
N ILE A 57 -3.51 -1.66 -7.18
CA ILE A 57 -2.21 -1.06 -7.46
C ILE A 57 -1.89 -1.28 -8.93
N HIS A 58 -1.69 -0.20 -9.66
CA HIS A 58 -1.38 -0.25 -11.08
C HIS A 58 -0.35 0.81 -11.48
N VAL A 59 0.15 0.71 -12.69
CA VAL A 59 1.26 1.51 -13.21
C VAL A 59 1.03 1.86 -14.68
N ASP A 60 1.53 3.01 -15.09
CA ASP A 60 1.62 3.41 -16.50
C ASP A 60 3.04 3.15 -17.06
N PRO A 61 3.22 3.12 -18.37
CA PRO A 61 4.53 2.95 -18.99
C PRO A 61 5.55 3.96 -18.45
N GLY A 62 6.63 3.45 -17.87
CA GLY A 62 7.70 4.27 -17.30
C GLY A 62 7.41 4.89 -15.92
N VAL A 63 6.23 4.66 -15.33
CA VAL A 63 5.83 5.19 -14.02
C VAL A 63 5.68 4.04 -13.03
N ALA A 64 6.76 3.71 -12.33
CA ALA A 64 6.77 2.64 -11.33
C ALA A 64 5.91 2.98 -10.09
N CYS A 65 5.44 1.96 -9.40
CA CYS A 65 4.81 2.10 -8.08
C CYS A 65 5.70 1.48 -7.01
N THR A 66 6.09 2.26 -6.01
CA THR A 66 6.94 1.80 -4.91
C THR A 66 6.26 2.05 -3.58
N ILE A 67 6.01 0.98 -2.85
CA ILE A 67 5.49 1.03 -1.48
C ILE A 67 6.62 0.64 -0.54
N GLY A 68 6.91 1.50 0.43
CA GLY A 68 7.93 1.28 1.46
C GLY A 68 7.59 0.14 2.42
N ALA A 69 8.38 0.01 3.45
CA ALA A 69 8.19 -0.98 4.52
C ALA A 69 7.14 -0.50 5.54
N ARG A 70 6.43 -1.43 6.18
CA ARG A 70 5.45 -1.15 7.24
C ARG A 70 4.37 -0.15 6.82
N VAL A 71 3.91 -0.29 5.57
CA VAL A 71 2.81 0.52 5.02
C VAL A 71 1.50 -0.24 5.11
N ALA A 72 0.46 0.39 5.65
CA ALA A 72 -0.90 -0.14 5.60
C ALA A 72 -1.69 0.56 4.48
N ILE A 73 -2.09 -0.19 3.45
CA ILE A 73 -2.94 0.31 2.36
C ILE A 73 -4.36 -0.18 2.62
N GLY A 74 -5.23 0.76 3.00
CA GLY A 74 -6.61 0.51 3.42
C GLY A 74 -7.49 -0.02 2.30
N HIS A 75 -8.58 -0.68 2.72
CA HIS A 75 -9.54 -1.32 1.82
C HIS A 75 -9.98 -0.40 0.67
N ARG A 76 -10.04 -0.93 -0.55
CA ARG A 76 -10.48 -0.24 -1.78
C ARG A 76 -9.69 1.03 -2.12
N ALA A 77 -8.49 1.21 -1.60
CA ALA A 77 -7.62 2.28 -2.05
C ALA A 77 -7.15 2.02 -3.49
N ILE A 78 -6.85 3.09 -4.22
CA ILE A 78 -6.24 3.03 -5.54
C ILE A 78 -4.87 3.69 -5.44
N VAL A 79 -3.81 2.96 -5.78
CA VAL A 79 -2.45 3.47 -5.82
C VAL A 79 -1.91 3.29 -7.23
N HIS A 80 -1.84 4.39 -7.97
CA HIS A 80 -1.48 4.36 -9.38
C HIS A 80 -0.19 5.12 -9.64
N GLY A 81 0.90 4.40 -9.94
CA GLY A 81 2.19 5.01 -10.27
C GLY A 81 2.74 5.96 -9.19
N ALA A 82 2.53 5.63 -7.91
CA ALA A 82 2.90 6.47 -6.78
C ALA A 82 4.07 5.87 -5.98
N THR A 83 4.77 6.72 -5.24
CA THR A 83 5.79 6.33 -4.26
C THR A 83 5.27 6.61 -2.86
N VAL A 84 5.26 5.60 -2.00
CA VAL A 84 4.87 5.71 -0.60
C VAL A 84 6.06 5.33 0.27
N GLY A 85 6.48 6.25 1.14
CA GLY A 85 7.56 6.02 2.10
C GLY A 85 7.18 5.03 3.20
N ASP A 86 8.13 4.70 4.04
CA ASP A 86 7.94 3.76 5.16
C ASP A 86 6.96 4.29 6.20
N ASP A 87 6.37 3.38 6.99
CA ASP A 87 5.55 3.71 8.14
C ASP A 87 4.35 4.61 7.80
N CYS A 88 3.71 4.39 6.65
CA CYS A 88 2.56 5.16 6.18
C CYS A 88 1.22 4.41 6.33
N LEU A 89 0.15 5.18 6.47
CA LEU A 89 -1.22 4.70 6.37
C LEU A 89 -1.91 5.36 5.17
N ILE A 90 -2.28 4.57 4.19
CA ILE A 90 -3.09 4.98 3.05
C ILE A 90 -4.54 4.60 3.35
N GLY A 91 -5.38 5.59 3.58
CA GLY A 91 -6.73 5.40 4.06
C GLY A 91 -7.66 4.68 3.08
N MET A 92 -8.69 4.04 3.63
CA MET A 92 -9.69 3.31 2.84
C MET A 92 -10.31 4.19 1.75
N GLY A 93 -10.40 3.66 0.53
CA GLY A 93 -11.01 4.34 -0.60
C GLY A 93 -10.27 5.61 -1.08
N SER A 94 -9.05 5.86 -0.60
CA SER A 94 -8.24 6.97 -1.12
C SER A 94 -7.68 6.66 -2.51
N ILE A 95 -7.31 7.70 -3.25
CA ILE A 95 -6.76 7.60 -4.61
C ILE A 95 -5.47 8.39 -4.67
N LEU A 96 -4.38 7.71 -5.01
CA LEU A 96 -3.08 8.29 -5.29
C LEU A 96 -2.81 8.16 -6.80
N LEU A 97 -2.68 9.29 -7.49
CA LEU A 97 -2.45 9.32 -8.93
C LEU A 97 -0.95 9.29 -9.26
N ASN A 98 -0.62 9.23 -10.56
CA ASN A 98 0.75 9.13 -11.05
C ASN A 98 1.68 10.20 -10.46
N GLY A 99 2.87 9.77 -10.06
CA GLY A 99 3.90 10.66 -9.55
C GLY A 99 3.63 11.23 -8.16
N VAL A 100 2.58 10.79 -7.46
CA VAL A 100 2.38 11.15 -6.04
C VAL A 100 3.53 10.56 -5.22
N VAL A 101 4.11 11.40 -4.36
CA VAL A 101 5.15 10.99 -3.40
C VAL A 101 4.63 11.23 -2.00
N VAL A 102 4.50 10.18 -1.21
CA VAL A 102 4.08 10.24 0.19
C VAL A 102 5.30 10.04 1.07
N GLY A 103 5.70 11.07 1.82
CA GLY A 103 6.80 10.99 2.77
C GLY A 103 6.50 10.07 3.95
N SER A 104 7.53 9.43 4.50
CA SER A 104 7.42 8.46 5.60
C SER A 104 6.67 9.01 6.82
N GLY A 105 6.00 8.16 7.57
CA GLY A 105 5.25 8.53 8.77
C GLY A 105 3.94 9.29 8.49
N SER A 106 3.51 9.34 7.23
CA SER A 106 2.33 10.11 6.81
C SER A 106 1.06 9.28 6.80
N ILE A 107 -0.06 9.99 6.91
CA ILE A 107 -1.40 9.43 6.79
C ILE A 107 -2.13 10.13 5.66
N VAL A 108 -2.57 9.37 4.68
CA VAL A 108 -3.55 9.79 3.70
C VAL A 108 -4.92 9.36 4.21
N GLY A 109 -5.79 10.32 4.49
CA GLY A 109 -7.12 10.06 5.06
C GLY A 109 -8.03 9.28 4.12
N ALA A 110 -9.01 8.60 4.68
CA ALA A 110 -9.98 7.84 3.90
C ALA A 110 -10.70 8.73 2.86
N GLY A 111 -10.85 8.21 1.64
CA GLY A 111 -11.50 8.92 0.54
C GLY A 111 -10.74 10.12 -0.02
N ALA A 112 -9.52 10.40 0.43
CA ALA A 112 -8.73 11.51 -0.10
C ALA A 112 -8.27 11.22 -1.54
N VAL A 113 -8.20 12.26 -2.38
CA VAL A 113 -7.72 12.17 -3.76
C VAL A 113 -6.47 13.02 -3.94
N CYS A 114 -5.31 12.35 -3.97
CA CYS A 114 -4.01 12.97 -4.22
C CYS A 114 -3.80 13.12 -5.73
N ARG A 115 -3.65 14.38 -6.19
CA ARG A 115 -3.50 14.70 -7.61
C ARG A 115 -2.12 14.27 -8.13
N GLU A 116 -2.03 14.09 -9.43
CA GLU A 116 -0.75 13.77 -10.09
C GLU A 116 0.39 14.70 -9.66
N GLY A 117 1.54 14.10 -9.39
CA GLY A 117 2.74 14.80 -8.98
C GLY A 117 2.69 15.47 -7.61
N MET A 118 1.66 15.19 -6.79
CA MET A 118 1.59 15.75 -5.43
C MET A 118 2.73 15.22 -4.57
N GLU A 119 3.51 16.10 -3.99
CA GLU A 119 4.54 15.78 -3.00
C GLU A 119 4.01 16.04 -1.59
N ILE A 120 4.01 15.00 -0.76
CA ILE A 120 3.56 15.04 0.63
C ILE A 120 4.79 14.91 1.52
N PRO A 121 5.13 15.93 2.32
CA PRO A 121 6.26 15.86 3.24
C PRO A 121 6.13 14.72 4.24
N PRO A 122 7.24 14.23 4.81
CA PRO A 122 7.19 13.23 5.88
C PRO A 122 6.33 13.70 7.06
N ASN A 123 5.74 12.74 7.78
CA ASN A 123 4.91 12.98 8.95
C ASN A 123 3.71 13.90 8.69
N SER A 124 3.08 13.80 7.54
CA SER A 124 1.94 14.65 7.16
C SER A 124 0.61 13.93 7.31
N LEU A 125 -0.41 14.66 7.77
CA LEU A 125 -1.81 14.25 7.67
C LEU A 125 -2.44 14.94 6.45
N VAL A 126 -2.96 14.14 5.53
CA VAL A 126 -3.51 14.57 4.25
C VAL A 126 -4.96 14.14 4.13
N VAL A 127 -5.87 15.06 3.80
CA VAL A 127 -7.30 14.74 3.66
C VAL A 127 -7.95 15.55 2.53
N GLY A 128 -9.08 15.08 2.06
CA GLY A 128 -9.99 15.83 1.18
C GLY A 128 -9.93 15.46 -0.30
N VAL A 129 -10.81 16.10 -1.08
CA VAL A 129 -10.94 15.98 -2.53
C VAL A 129 -11.06 17.41 -3.11
N PRO A 130 -10.01 17.96 -3.73
CA PRO A 130 -8.64 17.42 -3.81
C PRO A 130 -7.95 17.37 -2.45
N ALA A 131 -7.01 16.43 -2.30
CA ALA A 131 -6.28 16.23 -1.04
C ALA A 131 -5.37 17.42 -0.72
N LYS A 132 -5.25 17.72 0.57
CA LYS A 132 -4.37 18.76 1.11
C LYS A 132 -3.67 18.27 2.36
N VAL A 133 -2.41 18.65 2.53
CA VAL A 133 -1.70 18.52 3.80
C VAL A 133 -2.33 19.50 4.78
N ILE A 134 -2.83 19.02 5.91
CA ILE A 134 -3.51 19.88 6.90
C ILE A 134 -2.68 20.13 8.16
N ARG A 135 -1.79 19.21 8.51
CA ARG A 135 -0.85 19.31 9.63
C ARG A 135 0.12 18.14 9.64
N GLU A 136 1.03 18.16 10.56
CA GLU A 136 1.86 16.98 10.88
C GLU A 136 1.06 15.90 11.62
N THR A 137 1.50 14.65 11.47
CA THR A 137 0.98 13.53 12.27
C THR A 137 1.45 13.62 13.71
N THR A 138 0.59 13.25 14.64
CA THR A 138 0.90 13.14 16.07
C THR A 138 1.60 11.80 16.38
N ASP A 139 2.24 11.71 17.55
CA ASP A 139 2.81 10.43 18.04
C ASP A 139 1.76 9.34 18.16
N ALA A 140 0.55 9.69 18.60
CA ALA A 140 -0.58 8.75 18.71
C ALA A 140 -1.01 8.21 17.33
N GLU A 141 -0.99 9.06 16.29
CA GLU A 141 -1.31 8.64 14.93
C GLU A 141 -0.22 7.74 14.35
N ARG A 142 1.06 8.03 14.59
CA ARG A 142 2.16 7.15 14.19
C ARG A 142 2.12 5.80 14.92
N ALA A 143 1.81 5.80 16.21
CA ALA A 143 1.59 4.58 16.98
C ALA A 143 0.41 3.76 16.41
N ARG A 144 -0.65 4.43 15.92
CA ARG A 144 -1.77 3.77 15.25
C ARG A 144 -1.36 3.12 13.94
N ILE A 145 -0.48 3.73 13.14
CA ILE A 145 0.08 3.09 11.93
C ILE A 145 0.76 1.78 12.31
N ALA A 146 1.68 1.82 13.26
CA ALA A 146 2.41 0.63 13.74
C ALA A 146 1.46 -0.44 14.28
N HIS A 147 0.43 -0.06 15.05
CA HIS A 147 -0.60 -0.98 15.53
C HIS A 147 -1.34 -1.67 14.38
N THR A 148 -1.74 -0.91 13.35
CA THR A 148 -2.43 -1.47 12.17
C THR A 148 -1.53 -2.47 11.44
N VAL A 149 -0.26 -2.13 11.20
CA VAL A 149 0.70 -3.03 10.57
C VAL A 149 0.84 -4.34 11.36
N ASN A 150 1.05 -4.25 12.68
CA ASN A 150 1.19 -5.42 13.56
C ASN A 150 -0.08 -6.29 13.57
N ALA A 151 -1.27 -5.68 13.55
CA ALA A 151 -2.52 -6.42 13.46
C ALA A 151 -2.60 -7.26 12.17
N TYR A 152 -2.17 -6.71 11.04
CA TYR A 152 -2.14 -7.44 9.76
C TYR A 152 -1.04 -8.51 9.71
N LEU A 153 0.08 -8.32 10.38
CA LEU A 153 1.09 -9.37 10.56
C LEU A 153 0.54 -10.57 11.33
N GLU A 154 -0.26 -10.33 12.37
CA GLU A 154 -0.91 -11.40 13.10
C GLU A 154 -2.04 -12.06 12.30
N LEU A 155 -2.88 -11.26 11.63
CA LEU A 155 -3.96 -11.80 10.79
C LEU A 155 -3.41 -12.70 9.68
N GLN A 156 -2.34 -12.31 9.00
CA GLN A 156 -1.75 -13.18 7.96
C GLN A 156 -1.24 -14.51 8.54
N ARG A 157 -0.70 -14.52 9.76
CA ARG A 157 -0.28 -15.75 10.44
C ARG A 157 -1.47 -16.68 10.66
N VAL A 158 -2.56 -16.15 11.22
CA VAL A 158 -3.80 -16.92 11.46
C VAL A 158 -4.39 -17.44 10.14
N HIS A 159 -4.43 -16.63 9.09
CA HIS A 159 -4.97 -17.04 7.80
C HIS A 159 -4.14 -18.12 7.12
N ARG A 160 -2.81 -18.06 7.23
CA ARG A 160 -1.93 -19.15 6.72
C ARG A 160 -2.17 -20.48 7.39
N GLU A 161 -2.41 -20.47 8.71
CA GLU A 161 -2.66 -21.69 9.48
C GLU A 161 -4.02 -22.30 9.14
N ASN A 162 -5.00 -21.49 8.76
CA ASN A 162 -6.37 -21.90 8.46
C ASN A 162 -6.64 -22.21 6.98
N VAL A 163 -5.81 -21.76 6.06
CA VAL A 163 -5.85 -22.15 4.65
C VAL A 163 -5.08 -23.46 4.50
N ARG A 164 -5.69 -24.57 4.95
CA ARG A 164 -5.29 -25.91 4.49
C ARG A 164 -5.99 -26.17 3.16
N PRO A 165 -5.28 -26.73 2.17
CA PRO A 165 -5.86 -27.10 0.89
C PRO A 165 -6.97 -28.12 1.04
#